data_786873a59dee38f7ab74bbdb6c9c3536
#
_entry.id   786873a59dee38f7ab74bbdb6c9c3536
#
_cell.length_a   1.000
_cell.length_b   1.000
_cell.length_c   1.000
_cell.angle_alpha   90.00
_cell.angle_beta   90.00
_cell.angle_gamma   90.00
#
_symmetry.space_group_name_H-M   'P 1'
#
loop_
_entity.id
_entity.type
_entity.pdbx_description
1 polymer ?
#
loop_
_entity_poly.entity_id
_entity_poly.type
_entity_poly.pdbx_seq_one_letter_code
_entity_poly.pdbx_strand_id
1 'polypeptide(L)'
;MSSGEADDLAARGPVPPGTGWPGDLATAQTPVAADPTQVVELAASAESLDELIARQSVCRACPRLVAWRERVAIERRRSFADEQYWGRPIPGWGSDHPAILIAGLAPAAHGGNRTGRIFTGDRSGDFLFASLYRCGLAAQPTSVTA
;
A
#
# COMPACT_ATOMS: atom_id res chain seq x y z
N MET A 1 -23.93 8.34 -18.60
CA MET A 1 -23.50 8.11 -17.21
C MET A 1 -24.29 9.07 -16.33
N SER A 2 -25.02 8.55 -15.36
CA SER A 2 -25.74 9.39 -14.39
C SER A 2 -24.75 9.97 -13.37
N SER A 3 -25.09 11.08 -12.72
CA SER A 3 -24.25 11.68 -11.66
C SER A 3 -23.93 10.69 -10.52
N GLY A 4 -24.82 9.75 -10.23
CA GLY A 4 -24.60 8.71 -9.24
C GLY A 4 -23.55 7.65 -9.62
N GLU A 5 -23.42 7.32 -10.92
CA GLU A 5 -22.38 6.39 -11.41
C GLU A 5 -20.98 7.03 -11.38
N ALA A 6 -20.90 8.34 -11.60
CA ALA A 6 -19.63 9.07 -11.52
C ALA A 6 -19.16 9.21 -10.05
N ASP A 7 -20.06 9.45 -9.12
CA ASP A 7 -19.77 9.52 -7.68
C ASP A 7 -19.39 8.14 -7.11
N ASP A 8 -20.04 7.06 -7.54
CA ASP A 8 -19.67 5.69 -7.14
C ASP A 8 -18.29 5.29 -7.70
N LEU A 9 -17.97 5.70 -8.94
CA LEU A 9 -16.66 5.44 -9.54
C LEU A 9 -15.54 6.24 -8.84
N ALA A 10 -15.80 7.47 -8.43
CA ALA A 10 -14.86 8.28 -7.66
C ALA A 10 -14.61 7.70 -6.25
N ALA A 11 -15.65 7.13 -5.63
CA ALA A 11 -15.53 6.41 -4.35
C ALA A 11 -14.77 5.07 -4.46
N ARG A 12 -14.58 4.54 -5.67
CA ARG A 12 -13.87 3.27 -5.93
C ARG A 12 -12.39 3.43 -6.25
N GLY A 13 -11.85 4.62 -6.32
CA GLY A 13 -10.44 4.86 -6.61
C GLY A 13 -9.50 4.51 -5.46
N PRO A 14 -8.20 4.75 -5.66
CA PRO A 14 -7.21 4.65 -4.58
C PRO A 14 -7.57 5.56 -3.40
N VAL A 15 -7.20 5.13 -2.19
CA VAL A 15 -7.37 5.94 -0.97
C VAL A 15 -6.61 7.26 -1.12
N PRO A 16 -7.25 8.43 -0.98
CA PRO A 16 -6.54 9.70 -1.00
C PRO A 16 -5.60 9.84 0.21
N PRO A 17 -4.40 10.45 0.03
CA PRO A 17 -3.48 10.71 1.14
C PRO A 17 -4.14 11.58 2.21
N GLY A 18 -3.89 11.26 3.50
CA GLY A 18 -4.40 12.04 4.62
C GLY A 18 -5.87 11.80 4.97
N THR A 19 -6.48 10.71 4.48
CA THR A 19 -7.89 10.37 4.79
C THR A 19 -8.05 9.43 5.97
N GLY A 20 -6.98 9.16 6.74
CA GLY A 20 -7.04 8.36 7.96
C GLY A 20 -6.91 6.85 7.75
N TRP A 21 -6.43 6.41 6.59
CA TRP A 21 -6.11 4.99 6.39
C TRP A 21 -5.05 4.53 7.39
N PRO A 22 -5.19 3.35 8.04
CA PRO A 22 -4.22 2.89 9.03
C PRO A 22 -2.79 2.83 8.48
N GLY A 23 -1.84 3.45 9.20
CA GLY A 23 -0.43 3.50 8.80
C GLY A 23 -0.09 4.45 7.64
N ASP A 24 -1.03 5.28 7.16
CA ASP A 24 -0.76 6.27 6.13
C ASP A 24 -0.09 7.52 6.73
N LEU A 25 1.19 7.69 6.44
CA LEU A 25 1.96 8.88 6.84
C LEU A 25 1.87 10.03 5.81
N ALA A 26 1.31 9.76 4.62
CA ALA A 26 1.18 10.79 3.60
C ALA A 26 -0.01 11.72 3.86
N THR A 27 0.13 12.96 3.39
CA THR A 27 -0.91 13.99 3.39
C THR A 27 -1.15 14.49 1.97
N ALA A 28 -2.16 15.34 1.78
CA ALA A 28 -2.42 15.99 0.50
C ALA A 28 -1.23 16.89 0.03
N GLN A 29 -0.33 17.27 0.92
CA GLN A 29 0.84 18.09 0.65
C GLN A 29 2.12 17.27 0.42
N THR A 30 2.09 15.95 0.60
CA THR A 30 3.27 15.10 0.41
C THR A 30 3.75 15.17 -1.04
N PRO A 31 5.04 15.47 -1.29
CA PRO A 31 5.58 15.57 -2.64
C PRO A 31 5.47 14.26 -3.42
N VAL A 32 5.04 14.34 -4.67
CA VAL A 32 4.81 13.20 -5.55
C VAL A 32 5.90 13.12 -6.61
N ALA A 33 6.67 12.05 -6.64
CA ALA A 33 7.59 11.77 -7.73
C ALA A 33 6.81 11.26 -8.97
N ALA A 34 6.97 11.94 -10.11
CA ALA A 34 6.34 11.61 -11.38
C ALA A 34 7.30 10.87 -12.34
N ASP A 35 8.59 10.89 -12.09
CA ASP A 35 9.64 10.27 -12.90
C ASP A 35 10.80 9.73 -12.04
N PRO A 36 11.74 8.94 -12.62
CA PRO A 36 12.86 8.36 -11.87
C PRO A 36 13.82 9.40 -11.26
N THR A 37 14.02 10.56 -11.89
CA THR A 37 14.89 11.61 -11.37
C THR A 37 14.31 12.18 -10.08
N GLN A 38 13.04 12.51 -10.08
CA GLN A 38 12.34 12.99 -8.89
C GLN A 38 12.29 11.95 -7.76
N VAL A 39 12.25 10.64 -8.09
CA VAL A 39 12.38 9.58 -7.05
C VAL A 39 13.70 9.70 -6.32
N VAL A 40 14.82 9.86 -7.06
CA VAL A 40 16.15 9.97 -6.46
C VAL A 40 16.25 11.25 -5.61
N GLU A 41 15.79 12.38 -6.14
CA GLU A 41 15.83 13.68 -5.45
C GLU A 41 15.00 13.67 -4.15
N LEU A 42 13.74 13.19 -4.23
CA LEU A 42 12.87 13.10 -3.07
C LEU A 42 13.34 12.06 -2.04
N ALA A 43 13.98 10.97 -2.48
CA ALA A 43 14.55 10.02 -1.55
C ALA A 43 15.80 10.58 -0.86
N ALA A 44 16.68 11.26 -1.60
CA ALA A 44 17.90 11.84 -1.06
C ALA A 44 17.66 13.00 -0.09
N SER A 45 16.56 13.74 -0.27
CA SER A 45 16.19 14.87 0.59
C SER A 45 15.25 14.51 1.74
N ALA A 46 14.93 13.23 1.95
CA ALA A 46 14.11 12.82 3.09
C ALA A 46 14.93 12.90 4.38
N GLU A 47 14.41 13.60 5.38
CA GLU A 47 15.07 13.81 6.67
C GLU A 47 14.78 12.69 7.69
N SER A 48 13.78 11.84 7.40
CA SER A 48 13.40 10.71 8.25
C SER A 48 12.88 9.53 7.44
N LEU A 49 12.82 8.35 8.08
CA LEU A 49 12.19 7.17 7.49
C LEU A 49 10.69 7.39 7.24
N ASP A 50 10.00 8.06 8.15
CA ASP A 50 8.58 8.37 8.02
C ASP A 50 8.31 9.28 6.81
N GLU A 51 9.15 10.25 6.58
CA GLU A 51 9.04 11.11 5.40
C GLU A 51 9.31 10.34 4.10
N LEU A 52 10.31 9.47 4.10
CA LEU A 52 10.59 8.58 2.96
C LEU A 52 9.41 7.66 2.67
N ILE A 53 8.82 7.05 3.70
CA ILE A 53 7.64 6.20 3.63
C ILE A 53 6.43 6.99 3.07
N ALA A 54 6.19 8.19 3.57
CA ALA A 54 5.13 9.05 3.07
C ALA A 54 5.29 9.35 1.57
N ARG A 55 6.48 9.81 1.14
CA ARG A 55 6.82 10.08 -0.27
C ARG A 55 6.71 8.83 -1.16
N GLN A 56 7.18 7.68 -0.66
CA GLN A 56 7.05 6.40 -1.37
C GLN A 56 5.59 6.06 -1.62
N SER A 57 4.72 6.24 -0.63
CA SER A 57 3.31 5.85 -0.69
C SER A 57 2.46 6.65 -1.70
N VAL A 58 2.96 7.79 -2.16
CA VAL A 58 2.29 8.62 -3.19
C VAL A 58 3.01 8.64 -4.54
N CYS A 59 4.11 7.89 -4.69
CA CYS A 59 4.94 7.87 -5.89
C CYS A 59 4.17 7.42 -7.15
N ARG A 60 4.39 8.13 -8.27
CA ARG A 60 3.76 7.89 -9.58
C ARG A 60 4.77 7.71 -10.73
N ALA A 61 6.05 7.52 -10.42
CA ALA A 61 7.13 7.47 -11.40
C ALA A 61 7.09 6.28 -12.38
N CYS A 62 6.26 5.25 -12.11
CA CYS A 62 6.12 4.07 -12.98
C CYS A 62 4.71 4.01 -13.60
N PRO A 63 4.46 4.66 -14.78
CA PRO A 63 3.11 4.80 -15.35
C PRO A 63 2.36 3.47 -15.51
N ARG A 64 3.05 2.40 -15.93
CA ARG A 64 2.46 1.07 -16.08
C ARG A 64 1.95 0.50 -14.76
N LEU A 65 2.72 0.64 -13.68
CA LEU A 65 2.32 0.16 -12.35
C LEU A 65 1.22 1.04 -11.75
N VAL A 66 1.28 2.34 -11.97
CA VAL A 66 0.22 3.29 -11.57
C VAL A 66 -1.11 2.88 -12.20
N ALA A 67 -1.15 2.78 -13.53
CA ALA A 67 -2.35 2.41 -14.26
C ALA A 67 -2.92 1.06 -13.82
N TRP A 68 -2.05 0.09 -13.57
CA TRP A 68 -2.46 -1.25 -13.16
C TRP A 68 -3.07 -1.27 -11.75
N ARG A 69 -2.37 -0.71 -10.74
CA ARG A 69 -2.84 -0.75 -9.35
C ARG A 69 -4.12 0.05 -9.14
N GLU A 70 -4.24 1.21 -9.83
CA GLU A 70 -5.43 2.06 -9.77
C GLU A 70 -6.63 1.39 -10.44
N ARG A 71 -6.43 0.77 -11.61
CA ARG A 71 -7.46 -0.02 -12.27
C ARG A 71 -7.96 -1.15 -11.37
N VAL A 72 -7.06 -1.90 -10.73
CA VAL A 72 -7.44 -2.97 -9.78
C VAL A 72 -8.24 -2.42 -8.60
N ALA A 73 -7.92 -1.23 -8.12
CA ALA A 73 -8.66 -0.57 -7.03
C ALA A 73 -10.08 -0.14 -7.45
N ILE A 74 -10.29 0.17 -8.73
CA ILE A 74 -11.60 0.50 -9.29
C ILE A 74 -12.42 -0.76 -9.59
N GLU A 75 -11.83 -1.72 -10.32
CA GLU A 75 -12.52 -2.93 -10.79
C GLU A 75 -12.84 -3.89 -9.64
N ARG A 76 -11.97 -3.97 -8.65
CA ARG A 76 -12.06 -4.84 -7.46
C ARG A 76 -12.33 -6.31 -7.80
N ARG A 77 -12.04 -7.19 -6.91
CA ARG A 77 -12.47 -8.59 -6.99
C ARG A 77 -13.88 -8.72 -6.40
N ARG A 78 -14.74 -9.54 -6.99
CA ARG A 78 -16.14 -9.75 -6.53
C ARG A 78 -16.24 -10.02 -5.02
N SER A 79 -15.30 -10.81 -4.45
CA SER A 79 -15.28 -11.12 -3.01
C SER A 79 -14.87 -9.93 -2.12
N PHE A 80 -14.42 -8.82 -2.70
CA PHE A 80 -13.99 -7.59 -2.01
C PHE A 80 -14.62 -6.35 -2.65
N ALA A 81 -15.78 -6.51 -3.30
CA ALA A 81 -16.43 -5.43 -4.08
C ALA A 81 -16.81 -4.24 -3.20
N ASP A 82 -17.16 -4.50 -1.94
CA ASP A 82 -17.58 -3.50 -0.96
C ASP A 82 -16.43 -2.92 -0.13
N GLU A 83 -15.20 -3.44 -0.32
CA GLU A 83 -14.03 -2.93 0.39
C GLU A 83 -13.35 -1.81 -0.39
N GLN A 84 -12.94 -0.74 0.29
CA GLN A 84 -12.08 0.26 -0.29
C GLN A 84 -10.66 -0.31 -0.45
N TYR A 85 -10.01 -0.02 -1.58
CA TYR A 85 -8.65 -0.46 -1.85
C TYR A 85 -7.67 0.69 -1.59
N TRP A 86 -6.53 0.35 -1.01
CA TRP A 86 -5.41 1.28 -0.90
C TRP A 86 -5.00 1.86 -2.27
N GLY A 87 -4.73 1.04 -3.28
CA GLY A 87 -4.49 1.43 -4.67
C GLY A 87 -3.24 2.28 -4.91
N ARG A 88 -2.43 2.52 -3.90
CA ARG A 88 -1.19 3.32 -3.94
C ARG A 88 0.06 2.44 -3.76
N PRO A 89 1.29 2.94 -3.92
CA PRO A 89 2.49 2.21 -3.54
C PRO A 89 2.46 1.84 -2.06
N ILE A 90 2.94 0.64 -1.75
CA ILE A 90 2.88 0.09 -0.39
C ILE A 90 4.27 0.21 0.22
N PRO A 91 4.44 0.98 1.31
CA PRO A 91 5.72 1.09 2.00
C PRO A 91 6.04 -0.19 2.79
N GLY A 92 7.28 -0.28 3.25
CA GLY A 92 7.66 -1.23 4.28
C GLY A 92 6.97 -0.91 5.61
N TRP A 93 6.91 -1.89 6.49
CA TRP A 93 6.39 -1.70 7.84
C TRP A 93 7.15 -2.59 8.83
N GLY A 94 7.19 -2.21 10.08
CA GLY A 94 7.90 -2.93 11.14
C GLY A 94 8.77 -2.01 11.98
N SER A 95 9.78 -2.56 12.64
CA SER A 95 10.74 -1.80 13.45
C SER A 95 11.71 -1.01 12.57
N ASP A 96 12.13 0.17 13.02
CA ASP A 96 13.17 1.00 12.37
C ASP A 96 14.56 0.33 12.44
N HIS A 97 14.73 -0.56 13.42
CA HIS A 97 15.96 -1.34 13.62
C HIS A 97 15.64 -2.86 13.64
N PRO A 98 15.25 -3.44 12.50
CA PRO A 98 14.84 -4.83 12.44
C PRO A 98 16.06 -5.77 12.57
N ALA A 99 15.94 -6.82 13.38
CA ALA A 99 16.91 -7.91 13.39
C ALA A 99 16.81 -8.80 12.15
N ILE A 100 15.62 -8.85 11.52
CA ILE A 100 15.34 -9.64 10.32
C ILE A 100 14.55 -8.74 9.36
N LEU A 101 15.04 -8.63 8.12
CA LEU A 101 14.31 -7.97 7.01
C LEU A 101 13.70 -9.04 6.10
N ILE A 102 12.39 -8.98 5.89
CA ILE A 102 11.67 -9.86 4.96
C ILE A 102 11.35 -9.07 3.69
N ALA A 103 11.97 -9.45 2.58
CA ALA A 103 11.75 -8.85 1.29
C ALA A 103 10.94 -9.79 0.38
N GLY A 104 9.79 -9.31 -0.13
CA GLY A 104 8.96 -10.02 -1.11
C GLY A 104 9.15 -9.50 -2.52
N LEU A 105 8.79 -10.31 -3.52
CA LEU A 105 8.93 -9.95 -4.94
C LEU A 105 7.96 -8.81 -5.32
N ALA A 106 6.68 -8.94 -4.94
CA ALA A 106 5.64 -7.95 -5.29
C ALA A 106 4.40 -8.11 -4.40
N PRO A 107 3.71 -7.00 -4.06
CA PRO A 107 2.44 -7.04 -3.36
C PRO A 107 1.35 -7.67 -4.25
N ALA A 108 0.46 -8.46 -3.65
CA ALA A 108 -0.67 -9.05 -4.35
C ALA A 108 -1.73 -7.99 -4.69
N ALA A 109 -2.36 -8.15 -5.88
CA ALA A 109 -3.41 -7.26 -6.38
C ALA A 109 -4.60 -7.08 -5.42
N HIS A 110 -5.00 -8.16 -4.76
CA HIS A 110 -6.13 -8.21 -3.82
C HIS A 110 -5.71 -8.49 -2.37
N GLY A 111 -4.42 -8.53 -2.09
CA GLY A 111 -3.78 -8.51 -0.77
C GLY A 111 -3.25 -7.11 -0.49
N GLY A 112 -1.93 -6.89 -0.65
CA GLY A 112 -1.29 -5.62 -0.36
C GLY A 112 -1.90 -4.42 -1.08
N ASN A 113 -2.24 -4.52 -2.36
CA ASN A 113 -2.87 -3.41 -3.09
C ASN A 113 -4.28 -3.07 -2.57
N ARG A 114 -4.95 -4.01 -1.89
CA ARG A 114 -6.20 -3.78 -1.19
C ARG A 114 -5.98 -3.21 0.20
N THR A 115 -5.12 -3.84 1.00
CA THR A 115 -4.97 -3.54 2.43
C THR A 115 -4.00 -2.39 2.74
N GLY A 116 -3.15 -1.98 1.79
CA GLY A 116 -2.10 -0.99 2.04
C GLY A 116 -0.89 -1.54 2.81
N ARG A 117 -0.86 -2.83 3.12
CA ARG A 117 0.20 -3.48 3.88
C ARG A 117 0.68 -4.75 3.20
N ILE A 118 1.99 -4.92 3.04
CA ILE A 118 2.57 -6.13 2.43
C ILE A 118 2.34 -7.35 3.32
N PHE A 119 2.26 -8.53 2.70
CA PHE A 119 1.97 -9.80 3.38
C PHE A 119 0.67 -9.76 4.22
N THR A 120 -0.33 -9.01 3.78
CA THR A 120 -1.57 -8.82 4.53
C THR A 120 -2.78 -9.05 3.64
N GLY A 121 -3.73 -9.85 4.12
CA GLY A 121 -4.99 -10.15 3.43
C GLY A 121 -4.86 -11.04 2.19
N ASP A 122 -3.83 -11.88 2.12
CA ASP A 122 -3.64 -12.88 1.08
C ASP A 122 -2.96 -14.16 1.62
N ARG A 123 -2.97 -15.22 0.81
CA ARG A 123 -2.44 -16.54 1.21
C ARG A 123 -0.94 -16.52 1.54
N SER A 124 -0.16 -15.63 0.93
CA SER A 124 1.27 -15.49 1.23
C SER A 124 1.45 -14.94 2.64
N GLY A 125 0.64 -13.95 3.01
CA GLY A 125 0.57 -13.41 4.36
C GLY A 125 0.16 -14.45 5.38
N ASP A 126 -0.90 -15.21 5.11
CA ASP A 126 -1.38 -16.29 5.99
C ASP A 126 -0.28 -17.29 6.29
N PHE A 127 0.42 -17.77 5.26
CA PHE A 127 1.53 -18.73 5.43
C PHE A 127 2.69 -18.14 6.20
N LEU A 128 3.11 -16.90 5.85
CA LEU A 128 4.23 -16.22 6.49
C LEU A 128 3.95 -16.00 7.98
N PHE A 129 2.82 -15.39 8.31
CA PHE A 129 2.49 -15.06 9.70
C PHE A 129 2.28 -16.30 10.57
N ALA A 130 1.64 -17.34 10.04
CA ALA A 130 1.54 -18.62 10.76
C ALA A 130 2.92 -19.23 11.05
N SER A 131 3.89 -19.06 10.14
CA SER A 131 5.25 -19.56 10.33
C SER A 131 6.03 -18.70 11.34
N LEU A 132 5.97 -17.38 11.21
CA LEU A 132 6.62 -16.44 12.15
C LEU A 132 6.07 -16.60 13.57
N TYR A 133 4.75 -16.78 13.72
CA TYR A 133 4.12 -17.01 15.02
C TYR A 133 4.64 -18.29 15.69
N ARG A 134 4.75 -19.41 14.94
CA ARG A 134 5.33 -20.67 15.45
C ARG A 134 6.77 -20.52 15.92
N CYS A 135 7.52 -19.61 15.31
CA CYS A 135 8.92 -19.31 15.68
C CYS A 135 9.05 -18.23 16.76
N GLY A 136 7.95 -17.70 17.29
CA GLY A 136 7.97 -16.63 18.28
C GLY A 136 8.38 -15.25 17.73
N LEU A 137 8.32 -15.07 16.38
CA LEU A 137 8.71 -13.83 15.70
C LEU A 137 7.51 -12.95 15.34
N ALA A 138 6.30 -13.39 15.58
CA ALA A 138 5.09 -12.59 15.44
C ALA A 138 4.16 -12.79 16.64
N ALA A 139 3.44 -11.74 17.01
CA ALA A 139 2.52 -11.75 18.15
C ALA A 139 1.22 -12.52 17.85
N GLN A 140 0.88 -12.69 16.57
CA GLN A 140 -0.35 -13.36 16.12
C GLN A 140 -0.09 -14.17 14.83
N PRO A 141 -0.87 -15.25 14.59
CA PRO A 141 -0.66 -16.15 13.47
C PRO A 141 -1.23 -15.64 12.14
N THR A 142 -1.87 -14.49 12.10
CA THR A 142 -2.57 -13.95 10.93
C THR A 142 -2.25 -12.47 10.71
N SER A 143 -2.36 -12.02 9.45
CA SER A 143 -2.33 -10.62 9.05
C SER A 143 -3.43 -10.38 8.02
N VAL A 144 -4.61 -9.99 8.46
CA VAL A 144 -5.84 -9.88 7.64
C VAL A 144 -6.07 -8.45 7.15
N THR A 145 -5.84 -7.49 8.02
CA THR A 145 -6.01 -6.04 7.78
C THR A 145 -4.75 -5.27 8.15
N ALA A 146 -4.65 -4.03 7.67
CA ALA A 146 -3.61 -3.10 8.06
C ALA A 146 -3.75 -2.66 9.54
#